data_4be57dfdd5642ebc04ff1b712d02c47d
#
_entry.id   4be57dfdd5642ebc04ff1b712d02c47d
#
_cell.length_a   1.000
_cell.length_b   1.000
_cell.length_c   1.000
_cell.angle_alpha   90.00
_cell.angle_beta   90.00
_cell.angle_gamma   90.00
#
_symmetry.space_group_name_H-M   'P 1'
#
loop_
_entity.id
_entity.type
_entity.pdbx_description
1 polymer ?
#
loop_
_entity_poly.entity_id
_entity_poly.type
_entity_poly.pdbx_seq_one_letter_code
_entity_poly.pdbx_strand_id
1 'polypeptide(L)'
;VCDETDWPYDINKFTVKPNDECYKVANNHKSVQYKRIKQGIIDMKKCISSGLPFVFGFGVYESFESKNVAETGMMPIPKQDEKLLGGHAVMAVGYDDSAENFIILNSWGIEWGDRGYFYMPYSFIENQKMCSDFWCIEKVIDSE
;
A
#
# COMPACT_ATOMS: atom_id res chain seq x y z
N VAL A 1 -6.53 12.85 8.73
CA VAL A 1 -5.22 13.32 8.23
C VAL A 1 -5.15 14.83 8.31
N CYS A 2 -3.96 15.42 8.32
CA CYS A 2 -3.71 16.85 8.17
C CYS A 2 -2.71 17.05 7.02
N ASP A 3 -2.54 18.28 6.58
CA ASP A 3 -1.57 18.62 5.54
C ASP A 3 -0.13 18.40 6.00
N GLU A 4 0.75 18.05 5.06
CA GLU A 4 2.17 17.87 5.32
C GLU A 4 2.84 19.20 5.73
N THR A 5 2.28 20.35 5.34
CA THR A 5 2.72 21.68 5.79
C THR A 5 2.51 21.89 7.28
N ASP A 6 1.47 21.28 7.87
CA ASP A 6 1.16 21.39 9.31
C ASP A 6 1.96 20.39 10.14
N TRP A 7 2.25 19.21 9.57
CA TRP A 7 3.05 18.16 10.18
C TRP A 7 3.98 17.51 9.13
N PRO A 8 5.14 18.14 8.83
CA PRO A 8 6.07 17.63 7.82
C PRO A 8 6.62 16.23 8.17
N TYR A 9 6.79 15.40 7.13
CA TYR A 9 7.41 14.09 7.28
C TYR A 9 8.84 14.23 7.82
N ASP A 10 9.09 13.60 8.95
CA ASP A 10 10.41 13.48 9.57
C ASP A 10 10.52 12.11 10.24
N ILE A 11 11.38 11.24 9.69
CA ILE A 11 11.56 9.86 10.19
C ILE A 11 11.97 9.84 11.67
N ASN A 12 12.64 10.87 12.17
CA ASN A 12 13.05 10.96 13.57
C ASN A 12 11.89 11.30 14.52
N LYS A 13 10.75 11.73 13.98
CA LYS A 13 9.56 12.10 14.74
C LYS A 13 8.46 11.03 14.75
N PHE A 14 8.71 9.81 14.29
CA PHE A 14 7.68 8.76 14.21
C PHE A 14 7.05 8.39 15.56
N THR A 15 7.72 8.65 16.69
CA THR A 15 7.19 8.45 18.04
C THR A 15 6.60 9.73 18.66
N VAL A 16 6.73 10.87 17.99
CA VAL A 16 6.24 12.14 18.50
C VAL A 16 4.77 12.30 18.14
N LYS A 17 3.94 12.59 19.13
CA LYS A 17 2.52 12.89 18.89
C LYS A 17 2.40 14.23 18.16
N PRO A 18 1.64 14.31 17.04
CA PRO A 18 1.31 15.59 16.40
C PRO A 18 0.61 16.55 17.35
N ASN A 19 0.66 17.85 17.06
CA ASN A 19 -0.01 18.87 17.86
C ASN A 19 -1.55 18.78 17.76
N ASP A 20 -2.24 19.45 18.67
CA ASP A 20 -3.70 19.38 18.75
C ASP A 20 -4.42 19.97 17.52
N GLU A 21 -3.78 20.91 16.81
CA GLU A 21 -4.35 21.49 15.59
C GLU A 21 -4.39 20.46 14.46
N CYS A 22 -3.34 19.65 14.29
CA CYS A 22 -3.35 18.51 13.35
C CYS A 22 -4.51 17.55 13.64
N TYR A 23 -4.82 17.29 14.91
CA TYR A 23 -5.96 16.44 15.29
C TYR A 23 -7.30 17.09 15.01
N LYS A 24 -7.44 18.41 15.17
CA LYS A 24 -8.67 19.14 14.81
C LYS A 24 -8.94 19.04 13.31
N VAL A 25 -7.94 19.34 12.48
CA VAL A 25 -8.03 19.22 11.01
C VAL A 25 -8.36 17.78 10.63
N ALA A 26 -7.64 16.79 11.19
CA ALA A 26 -7.84 15.37 10.91
C ALA A 26 -9.27 14.87 11.24
N ASN A 27 -10.00 15.55 12.12
CA ASN A 27 -11.40 15.22 12.40
C ASN A 27 -12.35 15.43 11.22
N ASN A 28 -11.96 16.28 10.26
CA ASN A 28 -12.72 16.51 9.03
C ASN A 28 -12.46 15.43 7.97
N HIS A 29 -11.41 14.60 8.15
CA HIS A 29 -10.95 13.60 7.19
C HIS A 29 -10.85 12.23 7.87
N LYS A 30 -11.99 11.53 7.99
CA LYS A 30 -12.08 10.26 8.72
C LYS A 30 -12.58 9.12 7.85
N SER A 31 -11.94 7.97 7.99
CA SER A 31 -12.52 6.71 7.53
C SER A 31 -13.62 6.29 8.50
N VAL A 32 -14.86 6.21 8.02
CA VAL A 32 -16.04 5.88 8.86
C VAL A 32 -16.63 4.52 8.57
N GLN A 33 -16.28 3.92 7.45
CA GLN A 33 -16.67 2.56 7.10
C GLN A 33 -15.51 1.86 6.41
N TYR A 34 -15.11 0.73 6.95
CA TYR A 34 -14.03 -0.11 6.43
C TYR A 34 -14.33 -1.58 6.73
N LYS A 35 -13.81 -2.47 5.92
CA LYS A 35 -13.93 -3.91 6.16
C LYS A 35 -12.66 -4.65 5.79
N ARG A 36 -12.43 -5.77 6.46
CA ARG A 36 -11.36 -6.71 6.13
C ARG A 36 -11.73 -7.50 4.87
N ILE A 37 -10.75 -7.63 3.96
CA ILE A 37 -10.88 -8.48 2.77
C ILE A 37 -10.23 -9.81 3.08
N LYS A 38 -10.87 -10.89 2.65
CA LYS A 38 -10.25 -12.22 2.71
C LYS A 38 -9.08 -12.27 1.73
N GLN A 39 -7.94 -12.79 2.19
CA GLN A 39 -6.78 -13.00 1.33
C GLN A 39 -7.10 -14.06 0.26
N GLY A 40 -7.13 -13.63 -1.00
CA GLY A 40 -7.42 -14.45 -2.16
C GLY A 40 -7.77 -13.59 -3.36
N ILE A 41 -7.29 -13.96 -4.55
CA ILE A 41 -7.37 -13.18 -5.78
C ILE A 41 -8.81 -12.76 -6.11
N ILE A 42 -9.77 -13.68 -5.95
CA ILE A 42 -11.18 -13.42 -6.29
C ILE A 42 -11.77 -12.30 -5.44
N ASP A 43 -11.55 -12.33 -4.12
CA ASP A 43 -12.13 -11.33 -3.20
C ASP A 43 -11.43 -9.97 -3.36
N MET A 44 -10.12 -9.97 -3.59
CA MET A 44 -9.33 -8.77 -3.88
C MET A 44 -9.76 -8.10 -5.20
N LYS A 45 -9.91 -8.88 -6.27
CA LYS A 45 -10.38 -8.37 -7.57
C LYS A 45 -11.82 -7.86 -7.49
N LYS A 46 -12.71 -8.50 -6.74
CA LYS A 46 -14.07 -8.00 -6.47
C LYS A 46 -14.05 -6.64 -5.81
N CYS A 47 -13.16 -6.41 -4.84
CA CYS A 47 -13.02 -5.11 -4.18
C CYS A 47 -12.66 -4.03 -5.21
N ILE A 48 -11.60 -4.24 -5.99
CA ILE A 48 -11.15 -3.30 -7.02
C ILE A 48 -12.21 -3.08 -8.10
N SER A 49 -12.85 -4.14 -8.60
CA SER A 49 -13.88 -4.03 -9.64
C SER A 49 -15.16 -3.32 -9.17
N SER A 50 -15.38 -3.23 -7.85
CA SER A 50 -16.44 -2.40 -7.27
C SER A 50 -16.06 -0.92 -7.13
N GLY A 51 -14.89 -0.51 -7.63
CA GLY A 51 -14.39 0.87 -7.56
C GLY A 51 -13.66 1.20 -6.24
N LEU A 52 -13.35 0.20 -5.43
CA LEU A 52 -12.73 0.39 -4.12
C LEU A 52 -11.31 -0.18 -4.10
N PRO A 53 -10.27 0.65 -3.93
CA PRO A 53 -8.93 0.17 -3.65
C PRO A 53 -8.85 -0.46 -2.26
N PHE A 54 -7.80 -1.24 -2.01
CA PHE A 54 -7.56 -1.79 -0.68
C PHE A 54 -6.11 -1.62 -0.24
N VAL A 55 -5.92 -1.43 1.06
CA VAL A 55 -4.61 -1.33 1.69
C VAL A 55 -4.22 -2.66 2.31
N PHE A 56 -2.91 -2.96 2.32
CA PHE A 56 -2.39 -4.18 2.93
C PHE A 56 -0.91 -4.02 3.29
N GLY A 57 -0.41 -4.91 4.14
CA GLY A 57 1.00 -5.01 4.48
C GLY A 57 1.69 -6.14 3.73
N PHE A 58 2.96 -5.95 3.36
CA PHE A 58 3.79 -7.00 2.78
C PHE A 58 5.23 -6.96 3.30
N GLY A 59 5.92 -8.10 3.21
CA GLY A 59 7.34 -8.20 3.51
C GLY A 59 8.19 -7.68 2.35
N VAL A 60 9.08 -6.74 2.64
CA VAL A 60 10.06 -6.21 1.70
C VAL A 60 11.30 -7.09 1.72
N TYR A 61 11.63 -7.69 0.58
CA TYR A 61 12.84 -8.48 0.37
C TYR A 61 13.88 -7.67 -0.41
N GLU A 62 15.16 -8.09 -0.35
CA GLU A 62 16.25 -7.36 -1.02
C GLU A 62 16.01 -7.13 -2.52
N SER A 63 15.39 -8.09 -3.21
CA SER A 63 15.08 -7.96 -4.64
C SER A 63 14.06 -6.85 -4.93
N PHE A 64 13.16 -6.53 -4.00
CA PHE A 64 12.23 -5.42 -4.14
C PHE A 64 12.93 -4.05 -4.15
N GLU A 65 14.02 -3.89 -3.39
CA GLU A 65 14.82 -2.66 -3.37
C GLU A 65 15.87 -2.59 -4.48
N SER A 66 15.79 -3.49 -5.47
CA SER A 66 16.71 -3.47 -6.62
C SER A 66 16.47 -2.26 -7.52
N LYS A 67 17.54 -1.85 -8.21
CA LYS A 67 17.47 -0.79 -9.22
C LYS A 67 16.42 -1.09 -10.30
N ASN A 68 16.30 -2.35 -10.72
CA ASN A 68 15.31 -2.76 -11.71
C ASN A 68 13.87 -2.48 -11.26
N VAL A 69 13.51 -2.80 -10.02
CA VAL A 69 12.17 -2.51 -9.49
C VAL A 69 11.97 -1.00 -9.36
N ALA A 70 12.99 -0.27 -8.88
CA ALA A 70 12.93 1.19 -8.77
C ALA A 70 12.73 1.91 -10.12
N GLU A 71 13.19 1.31 -11.23
CA GLU A 71 13.05 1.88 -12.59
C GLU A 71 11.79 1.39 -13.33
N THR A 72 11.34 0.17 -13.08
CA THR A 72 10.27 -0.47 -13.87
C THR A 72 8.99 -0.77 -13.11
N GLY A 73 9.03 -0.79 -11.80
CA GLY A 73 7.95 -1.27 -10.96
C GLY A 73 7.72 -2.79 -11.00
N MET A 74 8.49 -3.56 -11.78
CA MET A 74 8.28 -5.01 -11.93
C MET A 74 8.85 -5.76 -10.72
N MET A 75 7.97 -6.12 -9.79
CA MET A 75 8.35 -6.84 -8.56
C MET A 75 8.63 -8.32 -8.85
N PRO A 76 9.84 -8.84 -8.53
CA PRO A 76 10.12 -10.27 -8.63
C PRO A 76 9.55 -11.06 -7.45
N ILE A 77 9.39 -12.36 -7.63
CA ILE A 77 9.23 -13.29 -6.50
C ILE A 77 10.60 -13.45 -5.83
N PRO A 78 10.71 -13.26 -4.51
CA PRO A 78 11.98 -13.42 -3.81
C PRO A 78 12.46 -14.86 -3.85
N LYS A 79 13.78 -15.04 -3.84
CA LYS A 79 14.39 -16.36 -3.73
C LYS A 79 14.19 -16.95 -2.33
N GLN A 80 14.32 -18.26 -2.21
CA GLN A 80 14.06 -18.98 -0.95
C GLN A 80 14.90 -18.46 0.23
N ASP A 81 16.15 -18.07 -0.02
CA ASP A 81 17.11 -17.62 1.00
C ASP A 81 17.29 -16.10 0.99
N GLU A 82 16.37 -15.38 0.34
CA GLU A 82 16.48 -13.94 0.24
C GLU A 82 16.11 -13.26 1.56
N LYS A 83 16.90 -12.27 1.94
CA LYS A 83 16.73 -11.56 3.21
C LYS A 83 15.48 -10.70 3.20
N LEU A 84 14.66 -10.87 4.24
CA LEU A 84 13.57 -9.95 4.57
C LEU A 84 14.16 -8.70 5.24
N LEU A 85 13.91 -7.53 4.67
CA LEU A 85 14.40 -6.23 5.16
C LEU A 85 13.45 -5.58 6.16
N GLY A 86 12.14 -5.78 5.98
CA GLY A 86 11.12 -5.20 6.85
C GLY A 86 9.71 -5.37 6.30
N GLY A 87 8.76 -4.68 6.90
CA GLY A 87 7.37 -4.60 6.43
C GLY A 87 7.09 -3.25 5.79
N HIS A 88 6.17 -3.23 4.82
CA HIS A 88 5.70 -2.01 4.15
C HIS A 88 4.20 -2.07 3.92
N ALA A 89 3.53 -0.92 3.99
CA ALA A 89 2.10 -0.81 3.73
C ALA A 89 1.86 -0.05 2.42
N VAL A 90 1.00 -0.60 1.57
CA VAL A 90 0.72 -0.08 0.23
C VAL A 90 -0.76 -0.23 -0.13
N MET A 91 -1.16 0.29 -1.29
CA MET A 91 -2.54 0.26 -1.75
C MET A 91 -2.65 -0.40 -3.13
N ALA A 92 -3.46 -1.46 -3.24
CA ALA A 92 -3.83 -2.06 -4.52
C ALA A 92 -4.95 -1.24 -5.17
N VAL A 93 -4.73 -0.84 -6.42
CA VAL A 93 -5.63 0.06 -7.16
C VAL A 93 -6.13 -0.55 -8.48
N GLY A 94 -5.53 -1.65 -8.93
CA GLY A 94 -5.88 -2.32 -10.17
C GLY A 94 -5.32 -3.74 -10.25
N TYR A 95 -5.61 -4.41 -11.34
CA TYR A 95 -5.03 -5.72 -11.65
C TYR A 95 -4.96 -5.94 -13.17
N ASP A 96 -4.04 -6.81 -13.60
CA ASP A 96 -3.90 -7.29 -14.96
C ASP A 96 -3.87 -8.82 -14.95
N ASP A 97 -4.92 -9.43 -15.49
CA ASP A 97 -5.05 -10.89 -15.54
C ASP A 97 -4.11 -11.52 -16.57
N SER A 98 -3.74 -10.79 -17.62
CA SER A 98 -2.82 -11.31 -18.64
C SER A 98 -1.39 -11.42 -18.12
N ALA A 99 -1.01 -10.53 -17.21
CA ALA A 99 0.29 -10.51 -16.53
C ALA A 99 0.25 -11.18 -15.14
N GLU A 100 -0.92 -11.58 -14.66
CA GLU A 100 -1.15 -12.14 -13.31
C GLU A 100 -0.60 -11.26 -12.18
N ASN A 101 -0.82 -9.93 -12.30
CA ASN A 101 -0.34 -8.94 -11.35
C ASN A 101 -1.44 -8.05 -10.80
N PHE A 102 -1.29 -7.62 -9.54
CA PHE A 102 -1.95 -6.44 -9.02
C PHE A 102 -1.12 -5.18 -9.30
N ILE A 103 -1.81 -4.08 -9.58
CA ILE A 103 -1.22 -2.73 -9.73
C ILE A 103 -1.27 -2.07 -8.36
N ILE A 104 -0.10 -1.77 -7.82
CA ILE A 104 0.06 -1.27 -6.46
C ILE A 104 0.57 0.16 -6.48
N LEU A 105 -0.12 1.06 -5.79
CA LEU A 105 0.35 2.42 -5.54
C LEU A 105 1.29 2.42 -4.33
N ASN A 106 2.53 2.89 -4.56
CA ASN A 106 3.53 3.08 -3.54
C ASN A 106 3.51 4.53 -3.01
N SER A 107 4.20 4.79 -1.91
CA SER A 107 4.35 6.12 -1.29
C SER A 107 5.76 6.72 -1.44
N TRP A 108 6.55 6.24 -2.41
CA TRP A 108 7.95 6.64 -2.61
C TRP A 108 8.17 7.69 -3.72
N GLY A 109 7.08 8.33 -4.17
CA GLY A 109 7.10 9.37 -5.19
C GLY A 109 6.97 8.84 -6.62
N ILE A 110 6.71 9.76 -7.56
CA ILE A 110 6.43 9.45 -8.97
C ILE A 110 7.68 9.03 -9.76
N GLU A 111 8.87 9.31 -9.24
CA GLU A 111 10.14 8.95 -9.87
C GLU A 111 10.55 7.50 -9.58
N TRP A 112 9.83 6.81 -8.67
CA TRP A 112 10.07 5.42 -8.33
C TRP A 112 9.07 4.50 -9.05
N GLY A 113 9.55 3.37 -9.56
CA GLY A 113 8.75 2.39 -10.26
C GLY A 113 8.16 2.92 -11.56
N ASP A 114 6.99 2.46 -11.95
CA ASP A 114 6.23 3.04 -13.04
C ASP A 114 5.36 4.20 -12.53
N ARG A 115 5.95 5.39 -12.45
CA ARG A 115 5.28 6.63 -12.00
C ARG A 115 4.64 6.48 -10.62
N GLY A 116 5.35 5.87 -9.68
CA GLY A 116 4.90 5.62 -8.31
C GLY A 116 4.14 4.30 -8.12
N TYR A 117 3.97 3.51 -9.18
CA TYR A 117 3.33 2.20 -9.12
C TYR A 117 4.33 1.06 -9.24
N PHE A 118 3.92 -0.10 -8.76
CA PHE A 118 4.60 -1.37 -9.02
C PHE A 118 3.60 -2.51 -9.24
N TYR A 119 4.10 -3.59 -9.79
CA TYR A 119 3.30 -4.74 -10.23
C TYR A 119 3.66 -5.95 -9.36
N MET A 120 2.72 -6.32 -8.49
CA MET A 120 2.90 -7.43 -7.55
C MET A 120 2.28 -8.71 -8.10
N PRO A 121 3.05 -9.79 -8.28
CA PRO A 121 2.52 -11.06 -8.76
C PRO A 121 1.41 -11.63 -7.85
N TYR A 122 0.38 -12.23 -8.45
CA TYR A 122 -0.70 -12.89 -7.71
C TYR A 122 -0.19 -13.91 -6.71
N SER A 123 0.82 -14.70 -7.11
CA SER A 123 1.44 -15.71 -6.25
C SER A 123 2.14 -15.14 -5.02
N PHE A 124 2.59 -13.87 -5.08
CA PHE A 124 3.16 -13.17 -3.93
C PHE A 124 2.07 -12.72 -2.97
N ILE A 125 1.04 -12.03 -3.46
CA ILE A 125 -0.01 -11.45 -2.60
C ILE A 125 -0.89 -12.52 -1.93
N GLU A 126 -1.05 -13.70 -2.54
CA GLU A 126 -1.77 -14.83 -1.93
C GLU A 126 -0.99 -15.53 -0.82
N ASN A 127 0.33 -15.33 -0.76
CA ASN A 127 1.16 -15.99 0.24
C ASN A 127 0.98 -15.34 1.61
N GLN A 128 0.35 -16.05 2.53
CA GLN A 128 0.05 -15.58 3.90
C GLN A 128 1.30 -15.29 4.75
N LYS A 129 2.48 -15.76 4.34
CA LYS A 129 3.74 -15.44 5.00
C LYS A 129 4.35 -14.14 4.50
N MET A 130 3.95 -13.69 3.30
CA MET A 130 4.50 -12.52 2.63
C MET A 130 3.60 -11.30 2.72
N CYS A 131 2.28 -11.51 2.72
CA CYS A 131 1.29 -10.44 2.77
C CYS A 131 0.23 -10.71 3.83
N SER A 132 -0.29 -9.63 4.43
CA SER A 132 -1.32 -9.70 5.46
C SER A 132 -2.10 -8.39 5.57
N ASP A 133 -3.14 -8.41 6.38
CA ASP A 133 -3.85 -7.24 6.88
C ASP A 133 -4.54 -6.40 5.78
N PHE A 134 -5.37 -7.07 4.99
CA PHE A 134 -6.08 -6.49 3.84
C PHE A 134 -7.34 -5.76 4.28
N TRP A 135 -7.41 -4.44 3.98
CA TRP A 135 -8.54 -3.59 4.36
C TRP A 135 -9.03 -2.74 3.19
N CYS A 136 -10.34 -2.73 3.00
CA CYS A 136 -11.04 -1.82 2.10
C CYS A 136 -11.64 -0.67 2.92
N ILE A 137 -11.44 0.56 2.46
CA ILE A 137 -12.09 1.76 3.02
C ILE A 137 -13.30 2.07 2.14
N GLU A 138 -14.50 1.85 2.66
CA GLU A 138 -15.75 1.98 1.90
C GLU A 138 -16.33 3.39 1.97
N LYS A 139 -16.05 4.12 3.04
CA LYS A 139 -16.55 5.48 3.24
C LYS A 139 -15.59 6.34 4.04
N VAL A 140 -15.36 7.53 3.53
CA VAL A 140 -14.67 8.61 4.25
C VAL A 140 -15.62 9.77 4.48
N ILE A 141 -15.41 10.53 5.54
CA ILE A 141 -15.91 11.89 5.70
C ILE A 141 -14.78 12.80 5.24
N ASP A 142 -15.09 13.72 4.35
CA ASP A 142 -14.21 14.76 3.88
C ASP A 142 -15.01 16.07 3.93
N SER A 143 -14.89 16.81 5.01
CA SER A 143 -15.59 18.08 5.23
C SER A 143 -14.59 19.19 5.00
N GLU A 144 -14.81 19.96 3.96
CA GLU A 144 -14.09 21.22 3.73
C GLU A 144 -14.30 22.24 4.87
#